data_9ba152316ac5a471d7bf45deeebe4299
#
_entry.id   9ba152316ac5a471d7bf45deeebe4299
#
_cell.length_a   1.000
_cell.length_b   1.000
_cell.length_c   1.000
_cell.angle_alpha   90.00
_cell.angle_beta   90.00
_cell.angle_gamma   90.00
#
_symmetry.space_group_name_H-M   'P 1'
#
loop_
_entity.id
_entity.type
_entity.pdbx_description
1 polymer ?
#
loop_
_entity_poly.entity_id
_entity_poly.type
_entity_poly.pdbx_seq_one_letter_code
_entity_poly.pdbx_strand_id
1 'polypeptide(L)'
;PVNFRKITRVGELADVLRGIDAAIDAGLAPVKINTVLIPGLNDQEILNFADLAVNKGISVRFIERMPFNGDDITKPLEFISEAKVLQTIKEKYELVPAGEHSFGPAKNFQIRGTAGKIGLISSRSAPFCHLCRRLRLTSNGFLLPCLDSQHGTNVRGMTDHEIKNVIASLYREKASWQKNKACFAATFDRSLSKIGG
;
A
#
# COMPACT_ATOMS: atom_id res chain seq x y z
N PRO A 1 -15.43 -11.81 10.15
CA PRO A 1 -16.29 -12.04 8.95
C PRO A 1 -17.17 -10.85 8.59
N VAL A 2 -17.85 -10.23 9.57
CA VAL A 2 -18.81 -9.13 9.31
C VAL A 2 -18.12 -7.92 8.70
N ASN A 3 -16.99 -7.45 9.28
CA ASN A 3 -16.24 -6.32 8.77
C ASN A 3 -15.63 -6.60 7.39
N PHE A 4 -15.14 -7.82 7.17
CA PHE A 4 -14.63 -8.23 5.86
C PHE A 4 -15.72 -8.03 4.78
N ARG A 5 -16.92 -8.52 5.00
CA ARG A 5 -18.02 -8.40 4.04
C ARG A 5 -18.49 -6.95 3.84
N LYS A 6 -18.47 -6.13 4.89
CA LYS A 6 -18.74 -4.68 4.78
C LYS A 6 -17.72 -3.98 3.90
N ILE A 7 -16.43 -4.36 3.99
CA ILE A 7 -15.35 -3.74 3.22
C ILE A 7 -15.35 -4.23 1.77
N THR A 8 -15.39 -5.54 1.57
CA THR A 8 -15.24 -6.16 0.25
C THR A 8 -16.52 -6.20 -0.56
N ARG A 9 -17.68 -6.08 0.10
CA ARG A 9 -19.03 -6.23 -0.45
C ARG A 9 -19.35 -7.63 -0.98
N VAL A 10 -18.35 -8.37 -1.40
CA VAL A 10 -18.45 -9.72 -1.99
C VAL A 10 -17.39 -10.64 -1.38
N GLY A 11 -17.60 -11.96 -1.49
CA GLY A 11 -16.65 -12.96 -1.02
C GLY A 11 -16.78 -13.28 0.47
N GLU A 12 -16.13 -14.35 0.87
CA GLU A 12 -16.09 -14.82 2.25
C GLU A 12 -14.66 -14.82 2.79
N LEU A 13 -14.48 -14.36 4.03
CA LEU A 13 -13.17 -14.36 4.69
C LEU A 13 -12.54 -15.76 4.73
N ALA A 14 -13.36 -16.79 4.93
CA ALA A 14 -12.90 -18.18 4.96
C ALA A 14 -12.21 -18.59 3.66
N ASP A 15 -12.71 -18.13 2.50
CA ASP A 15 -12.11 -18.43 1.19
C ASP A 15 -10.75 -17.78 1.04
N VAL A 16 -10.62 -16.52 1.51
CA VAL A 16 -9.34 -15.81 1.51
C VAL A 16 -8.33 -16.52 2.39
N LEU A 17 -8.73 -16.93 3.61
CA LEU A 17 -7.83 -17.63 4.52
C LEU A 17 -7.38 -18.99 3.94
N ARG A 18 -8.29 -19.75 3.32
CA ARG A 18 -7.92 -20.98 2.59
C ARG A 18 -6.97 -20.71 1.43
N GLY A 19 -7.18 -19.62 0.69
CA GLY A 19 -6.27 -19.21 -0.39
C GLY A 19 -4.86 -18.86 0.11
N ILE A 20 -4.76 -18.23 1.30
CA ILE A 20 -3.48 -17.95 1.94
C ILE A 20 -2.79 -19.27 2.32
N ASP A 21 -3.52 -20.20 2.93
CA ASP A 21 -2.98 -21.51 3.30
C ASP A 21 -2.50 -22.28 2.07
N ALA A 22 -3.31 -22.34 1.03
CA ALA A 22 -2.94 -22.98 -0.23
C ALA A 22 -1.68 -22.36 -0.87
N ALA A 23 -1.51 -21.04 -0.78
CA ALA A 23 -0.31 -20.37 -1.29
C ALA A 23 0.95 -20.75 -0.49
N ILE A 24 0.82 -20.87 0.85
CA ILE A 24 1.90 -21.29 1.72
C ILE A 24 2.27 -22.76 1.44
N ASP A 25 1.28 -23.64 1.36
CA ASP A 25 1.46 -25.08 1.11
C ASP A 25 2.07 -25.35 -0.27
N ALA A 26 1.77 -24.50 -1.26
CA ALA A 26 2.39 -24.53 -2.58
C ALA A 26 3.81 -23.94 -2.63
N GLY A 27 4.38 -23.51 -1.49
CA GLY A 27 5.72 -22.95 -1.41
C GLY A 27 5.86 -21.55 -2.03
N LEU A 28 4.78 -20.80 -2.23
CA LEU A 28 4.81 -19.44 -2.76
C LEU A 28 5.33 -18.47 -1.68
N ALA A 29 6.62 -18.34 -1.55
CA ALA A 29 7.26 -17.47 -0.57
C ALA A 29 7.92 -16.26 -1.24
N PRO A 30 7.88 -15.07 -0.63
CA PRO A 30 7.17 -14.71 0.59
C PRO A 30 5.69 -14.32 0.35
N VAL A 31 4.77 -14.90 1.10
CA VAL A 31 3.36 -14.46 1.11
C VAL A 31 3.25 -13.12 1.84
N LYS A 32 2.58 -12.16 1.21
CA LYS A 32 2.39 -10.81 1.74
C LYS A 32 0.93 -10.41 1.67
N ILE A 33 0.36 -10.03 2.79
CA ILE A 33 -1.02 -9.54 2.89
C ILE A 33 -0.99 -8.03 3.08
N ASN A 34 -1.72 -7.30 2.25
CA ASN A 34 -1.92 -5.88 2.38
C ASN A 34 -3.30 -5.62 2.98
N THR A 35 -3.36 -4.79 4.02
CA THR A 35 -4.62 -4.35 4.62
C THR A 35 -4.63 -2.83 4.77
N VAL A 36 -5.69 -2.19 4.26
CA VAL A 36 -5.95 -0.77 4.50
C VAL A 36 -6.69 -0.66 5.81
N LEU A 37 -6.16 0.15 6.74
CA LEU A 37 -6.83 0.42 7.99
C LEU A 37 -7.86 1.54 7.83
N ILE A 38 -9.09 1.26 8.24
CA ILE A 38 -10.24 2.15 8.17
C ILE A 38 -10.74 2.38 9.60
N PRO A 39 -10.68 3.62 10.12
CA PRO A 39 -11.16 3.96 11.46
C PRO A 39 -12.60 3.50 11.70
N GLY A 40 -12.87 2.92 12.87
CA GLY A 40 -14.17 2.42 13.28
C GLY A 40 -14.66 1.16 12.56
N LEU A 41 -13.85 0.58 11.68
CA LEU A 41 -14.23 -0.61 10.90
C LEU A 41 -13.31 -1.81 11.15
N ASN A 42 -11.99 -1.66 10.96
CA ASN A 42 -11.01 -2.73 11.17
C ASN A 42 -9.79 -2.30 12.00
N ASP A 43 -9.80 -1.12 12.57
CA ASP A 43 -8.74 -0.61 13.45
C ASP A 43 -8.59 -1.41 14.74
N GLN A 44 -9.64 -2.07 15.20
CA GLN A 44 -9.61 -2.97 16.36
C GLN A 44 -8.99 -4.35 16.02
N GLU A 45 -8.74 -4.64 14.74
CA GLU A 45 -8.24 -5.93 14.27
C GLU A 45 -6.71 -5.95 14.08
N ILE A 46 -5.99 -4.88 14.44
CA ILE A 46 -4.53 -4.76 14.26
C ILE A 46 -3.78 -5.93 14.90
N LEU A 47 -4.11 -6.30 16.14
CA LEU A 47 -3.48 -7.44 16.83
C LEU A 47 -3.83 -8.78 16.16
N ASN A 48 -5.05 -8.95 15.67
CA ASN A 48 -5.47 -10.18 14.98
C ASN A 48 -4.65 -10.36 13.68
N PHE A 49 -4.35 -9.28 12.97
CA PHE A 49 -3.46 -9.32 11.81
C PHE A 49 -2.00 -9.60 12.19
N ALA A 50 -1.53 -9.10 13.33
CA ALA A 50 -0.20 -9.44 13.84
C ALA A 50 -0.13 -10.92 14.25
N ASP A 51 -1.17 -11.44 14.90
CA ASP A 51 -1.30 -12.87 15.22
C ASP A 51 -1.28 -13.74 13.96
N LEU A 52 -1.97 -13.32 12.91
CA LEU A 52 -1.95 -14.00 11.62
C LEU A 52 -0.54 -14.05 11.02
N ALA A 53 0.22 -12.94 11.11
CA ALA A 53 1.60 -12.89 10.65
C ALA A 53 2.48 -13.90 11.41
N VAL A 54 2.34 -13.97 12.74
CA VAL A 54 3.08 -14.90 13.61
C VAL A 54 2.71 -16.36 13.30
N ASN A 55 1.41 -16.66 13.31
CA ASN A 55 0.91 -18.04 13.20
C ASN A 55 1.21 -18.67 11.84
N LYS A 56 1.24 -17.85 10.77
CA LYS A 56 1.49 -18.34 9.41
C LYS A 56 2.90 -18.03 8.88
N GLY A 57 3.74 -17.33 9.63
CA GLY A 57 5.09 -16.96 9.20
C GLY A 57 5.13 -16.02 7.97
N ILE A 58 4.10 -15.21 7.79
CA ILE A 58 3.93 -14.34 6.62
C ILE A 58 4.18 -12.86 6.93
N SER A 59 4.14 -12.01 5.90
CA SER A 59 4.22 -10.56 6.05
C SER A 59 2.84 -9.91 5.96
N VAL A 60 2.41 -9.23 7.02
CA VAL A 60 1.22 -8.38 6.99
C VAL A 60 1.65 -6.92 6.85
N ARG A 61 1.07 -6.21 5.89
CA ARG A 61 1.36 -4.81 5.60
C ARG A 61 0.15 -3.95 5.86
N PHE A 62 0.27 -3.04 6.79
CA PHE A 62 -0.74 -2.03 7.09
C PHE A 62 -0.52 -0.81 6.19
N ILE A 63 -1.58 -0.39 5.52
CA ILE A 63 -1.57 0.74 4.59
C ILE A 63 -2.47 1.82 5.17
N GLU A 64 -1.95 3.02 5.31
CA GLU A 64 -2.76 4.18 5.65
C GLU A 64 -3.78 4.47 4.55
N ARG A 65 -5.02 4.73 4.98
CA ARG A 65 -6.09 5.11 4.06
C ARG A 65 -5.71 6.39 3.31
N MET A 66 -5.82 6.34 1.99
CA MET A 66 -5.67 7.49 1.11
C MET A 66 -7.06 7.97 0.65
N PRO A 67 -7.22 9.26 0.29
CA PRO A 67 -8.47 9.74 -0.27
C PRO A 67 -8.69 9.13 -1.66
N PHE A 68 -9.92 8.71 -1.94
CA PHE A 68 -10.33 8.23 -3.26
C PHE A 68 -11.72 8.77 -3.61
N ASN A 69 -12.14 8.60 -4.86
CA ASN A 69 -13.48 8.97 -5.32
C ASN A 69 -14.57 8.43 -4.38
N GLY A 70 -15.47 9.32 -3.97
CA GLY A 70 -16.53 9.02 -3.01
C GLY A 70 -16.22 9.46 -1.58
N ASP A 71 -14.99 9.87 -1.29
CA ASP A 71 -14.72 10.56 -0.03
C ASP A 71 -15.24 12.00 -0.09
N ASP A 72 -15.84 12.46 1.01
CA ASP A 72 -16.26 13.84 1.16
C ASP A 72 -15.02 14.73 1.34
N ILE A 73 -14.64 15.44 0.26
CA ILE A 73 -13.46 16.31 0.26
C ILE A 73 -13.56 17.50 1.20
N THR A 74 -14.77 17.80 1.70
CA THR A 74 -14.99 18.89 2.67
C THR A 74 -14.64 18.48 4.09
N LYS A 75 -14.44 17.18 4.35
CA LYS A 75 -14.09 16.64 5.65
C LYS A 75 -12.66 16.14 5.69
N PRO A 76 -11.96 16.32 6.83
CA PRO A 76 -10.66 15.69 7.01
C PRO A 76 -10.77 14.18 6.83
N LEU A 77 -9.89 13.58 6.01
CA LEU A 77 -9.82 12.14 5.88
C LEU A 77 -9.24 11.53 7.15
N GLU A 78 -10.06 10.76 7.85
CA GLU A 78 -9.60 9.99 9.00
C GLU A 78 -8.78 8.79 8.55
N PHE A 79 -7.67 8.54 9.22
CA PHE A 79 -6.78 7.41 8.98
C PHE A 79 -6.09 6.97 10.28
N ILE A 80 -5.64 5.72 10.31
CA ILE A 80 -4.83 5.18 11.42
C ILE A 80 -3.37 5.39 11.08
N SER A 81 -2.67 6.17 11.91
CA SER A 81 -1.26 6.48 11.68
C SER A 81 -0.33 5.30 11.96
N GLU A 82 0.85 5.31 11.32
CA GLU A 82 1.94 4.38 11.60
C GLU A 82 2.24 4.27 13.10
N ALA A 83 2.29 5.41 13.80
CA ALA A 83 2.57 5.45 15.22
C ALA A 83 1.54 4.67 16.05
N LYS A 84 0.24 4.81 15.70
CA LYS A 84 -0.83 4.08 16.38
C LYS A 84 -0.73 2.58 16.13
N VAL A 85 -0.45 2.15 14.89
CA VAL A 85 -0.26 0.73 14.57
C VAL A 85 0.91 0.14 15.35
N LEU A 86 2.06 0.83 15.37
CA LEU A 86 3.23 0.39 16.12
C LEU A 86 2.96 0.31 17.61
N GLN A 87 2.27 1.31 18.18
CA GLN A 87 1.88 1.31 19.58
C GLN A 87 1.04 0.08 19.93
N THR A 88 -0.02 -0.16 19.14
CA THR A 88 -0.94 -1.31 19.37
C THR A 88 -0.21 -2.64 19.28
N ILE A 89 0.66 -2.84 18.27
CA ILE A 89 1.39 -4.11 18.12
C ILE A 89 2.36 -4.32 19.28
N LYS A 90 3.02 -3.27 19.75
CA LYS A 90 3.97 -3.34 20.86
C LYS A 90 3.32 -3.69 22.22
N GLU A 91 2.02 -3.62 22.35
CA GLU A 91 1.30 -4.11 23.55
C GLU A 91 1.46 -5.64 23.71
N LYS A 92 1.72 -6.36 22.63
CA LYS A 92 1.80 -7.83 22.61
C LYS A 92 3.12 -8.39 22.06
N TYR A 93 3.76 -7.67 21.14
CA TYR A 93 4.90 -8.16 20.38
C TYR A 93 6.07 -7.17 20.38
N GLU A 94 7.29 -7.69 20.50
CA GLU A 94 8.49 -6.91 20.28
C GLU A 94 8.80 -6.86 18.77
N LEU A 95 8.93 -5.64 18.24
CA LEU A 95 9.27 -5.39 16.84
C LEU A 95 10.74 -4.97 16.70
N VAL A 96 11.46 -5.67 15.84
CA VAL A 96 12.84 -5.34 15.48
C VAL A 96 12.85 -4.84 14.04
N PRO A 97 13.51 -3.73 13.70
CA PRO A 97 13.64 -3.31 12.31
C PRO A 97 14.17 -4.47 11.46
N ALA A 98 13.44 -4.89 10.44
CA ALA A 98 13.96 -5.81 9.45
C ALA A 98 14.89 -5.00 8.56
N GLY A 99 16.18 -5.33 8.57
CA GLY A 99 17.26 -4.62 7.91
C GLY A 99 16.89 -4.12 6.51
N GLU A 100 17.54 -3.07 6.09
CA GLU A 100 17.31 -2.35 4.85
C GLU A 100 17.28 -3.28 3.64
N HIS A 101 16.58 -2.89 2.59
CA HIS A 101 16.51 -3.43 1.23
C HIS A 101 15.21 -4.16 0.85
N SER A 102 14.06 -3.60 1.21
CA SER A 102 12.93 -3.80 0.32
C SER A 102 12.82 -2.58 -0.62
N PHE A 103 12.97 -2.79 -1.92
CA PHE A 103 12.69 -1.77 -2.96
C PHE A 103 11.20 -1.33 -2.99
N GLY A 104 10.50 -1.43 -1.87
CA GLY A 104 9.08 -1.17 -1.74
C GLY A 104 8.78 0.00 -0.80
N PRO A 105 7.53 0.46 -0.77
CA PRO A 105 7.10 1.59 0.05
C PRO A 105 6.96 1.24 1.54
N ALA A 106 7.14 -0.03 1.92
CA ALA A 106 6.90 -0.50 3.27
C ALA A 106 8.16 -0.42 4.13
N LYS A 107 8.03 0.20 5.31
CA LYS A 107 8.96 -0.02 6.42
C LYS A 107 8.66 -1.38 7.02
N ASN A 108 9.65 -2.26 7.09
CA ASN A 108 9.45 -3.64 7.54
C ASN A 108 10.07 -3.87 8.91
N PHE A 109 9.34 -4.61 9.73
CA PHE A 109 9.73 -5.04 11.07
C PHE A 109 9.58 -6.55 11.16
N GLN A 110 10.53 -7.20 11.82
CA GLN A 110 10.45 -8.59 12.22
C GLN A 110 9.78 -8.67 13.59
N ILE A 111 8.82 -9.56 13.77
CA ILE A 111 8.32 -9.90 15.10
C ILE A 111 9.35 -10.81 15.76
N ARG A 112 9.95 -10.38 16.86
CA ARG A 112 11.06 -11.10 17.53
C ARG A 112 10.65 -12.54 17.86
N GLY A 113 11.55 -13.47 17.58
CA GLY A 113 11.35 -14.90 17.88
C GLY A 113 10.39 -15.63 16.95
N THR A 114 9.91 -14.99 15.87
CA THR A 114 8.99 -15.59 14.91
C THR A 114 9.44 -15.38 13.46
N ALA A 115 8.80 -16.06 12.50
CA ALA A 115 8.98 -15.78 11.08
C ALA A 115 8.08 -14.64 10.58
N GLY A 116 7.12 -14.18 11.39
CA GLY A 116 6.13 -13.15 11.05
C GLY A 116 6.75 -11.77 10.88
N LYS A 117 6.27 -11.03 9.88
CA LYS A 117 6.74 -9.67 9.58
C LYS A 117 5.58 -8.69 9.53
N ILE A 118 5.86 -7.47 9.97
CA ILE A 118 4.96 -6.34 9.86
C ILE A 118 5.55 -5.31 8.91
N GLY A 119 4.76 -4.89 7.93
CA GLY A 119 5.11 -3.77 7.04
C GLY A 119 4.19 -2.58 7.29
N LEU A 120 4.73 -1.36 7.18
CA LEU A 120 3.96 -0.13 7.30
C LEU A 120 4.12 0.69 6.02
N ILE A 121 3.02 1.05 5.39
CA ILE A 121 2.97 1.89 4.20
C ILE A 121 2.28 3.20 4.57
N SER A 122 3.08 4.14 5.04
CA SER A 122 2.65 5.38 5.68
C SER A 122 2.62 6.50 4.64
N SER A 123 1.57 6.50 3.83
CA SER A 123 1.43 7.48 2.75
C SER A 123 1.13 8.90 3.26
N ARG A 124 0.61 9.04 4.48
CA ARG A 124 0.19 10.31 5.07
C ARG A 124 1.03 10.74 6.25
N SER A 125 1.18 9.89 7.28
CA SER A 125 1.93 10.25 8.49
C SER A 125 3.44 10.29 8.28
N ALA A 126 3.98 9.47 7.37
CA ALA A 126 5.39 9.43 7.02
C ALA A 126 5.59 9.21 5.50
N PRO A 127 5.28 10.19 4.66
CA PRO A 127 5.35 10.05 3.21
C PRO A 127 6.74 9.66 2.72
N PHE A 128 6.78 8.62 1.89
CA PHE A 128 8.01 8.04 1.31
C PHE A 128 8.24 8.49 -0.15
N CYS A 129 7.62 9.58 -0.57
CA CYS A 129 7.69 10.07 -1.95
C CYS A 129 9.11 10.29 -2.43
N HIS A 130 10.02 10.74 -1.55
CA HIS A 130 11.43 10.98 -1.86
C HIS A 130 12.21 9.70 -2.23
N LEU A 131 11.71 8.52 -1.84
CA LEU A 131 12.30 7.21 -2.19
C LEU A 131 11.50 6.48 -3.30
N CYS A 132 10.36 7.03 -3.70
CA CYS A 132 9.45 6.34 -4.60
C CYS A 132 9.96 6.36 -6.05
N ARG A 133 10.21 5.17 -6.62
CA ARG A 133 10.63 4.97 -8.01
C ARG A 133 9.56 4.33 -8.89
N ARG A 134 8.28 4.39 -8.48
CA ARG A 134 7.19 3.74 -9.21
C ARG A 134 6.62 4.66 -10.27
N LEU A 135 6.27 4.11 -11.41
CA LEU A 135 5.39 4.68 -12.41
C LEU A 135 4.10 3.87 -12.48
N ARG A 136 3.07 4.39 -13.08
CA ARG A 136 1.80 3.71 -13.29
C ARG A 136 1.44 3.72 -14.76
N LEU A 137 1.05 2.55 -15.30
CA LEU A 137 0.46 2.44 -16.62
C LEU A 137 -1.01 2.14 -16.46
N THR A 138 -1.86 2.98 -17.04
CA THR A 138 -3.30 2.80 -17.02
C THR A 138 -3.75 1.81 -18.12
N SER A 139 -4.94 1.23 -17.97
CA SER A 139 -5.50 0.30 -18.96
C SER A 139 -5.72 0.93 -20.35
N ASN A 140 -5.89 2.26 -20.39
CA ASN A 140 -6.02 3.03 -21.64
C ASN A 140 -4.69 3.57 -22.17
N GLY A 141 -3.54 3.13 -21.62
CA GLY A 141 -2.21 3.39 -22.16
C GLY A 141 -1.54 4.69 -21.70
N PHE A 142 -2.01 5.32 -20.61
CA PHE A 142 -1.31 6.47 -20.07
C PHE A 142 -0.27 6.06 -19.03
N LEU A 143 0.95 6.53 -19.19
CA LEU A 143 2.02 6.39 -18.22
C LEU A 143 2.02 7.60 -17.28
N LEU A 144 1.81 7.34 -15.98
CA LEU A 144 1.69 8.34 -14.94
C LEU A 144 2.92 8.32 -14.02
N PRO A 145 3.43 9.47 -13.56
CA PRO A 145 4.54 9.53 -12.63
C PRO A 145 4.18 9.07 -11.21
N CYS A 146 2.93 9.17 -10.82
CA CYS A 146 2.44 8.82 -9.48
C CYS A 146 1.01 8.27 -9.56
N LEU A 147 0.63 7.48 -8.55
CA LEU A 147 -0.76 7.07 -8.34
C LEU A 147 -1.71 8.27 -8.23
N ASP A 148 -1.19 9.34 -7.65
CA ASP A 148 -1.87 10.60 -7.33
C ASP A 148 -1.86 11.61 -8.49
N SER A 149 -1.21 11.28 -9.60
CA SER A 149 -1.10 12.20 -10.73
C SER A 149 -2.36 12.19 -11.57
N GLN A 150 -2.88 13.39 -11.86
CA GLN A 150 -3.97 13.59 -12.82
C GLN A 150 -3.49 13.62 -14.28
N HIS A 151 -2.20 13.80 -14.48
CA HIS A 151 -1.58 13.95 -15.80
C HIS A 151 -0.65 12.79 -16.10
N GLY A 152 -0.67 12.34 -17.33
CA GLY A 152 0.20 11.30 -17.85
C GLY A 152 0.35 11.40 -19.36
N THR A 153 1.32 10.66 -19.90
CA THR A 153 1.59 10.61 -21.33
C THR A 153 0.99 9.33 -21.92
N ASN A 154 0.18 9.45 -22.97
CA ASN A 154 -0.30 8.28 -23.70
C ASN A 154 0.88 7.65 -24.48
N VAL A 155 1.18 6.39 -24.17
CA VAL A 155 2.31 5.66 -24.77
C VAL A 155 1.87 4.62 -25.81
N ARG A 156 0.58 4.54 -26.12
CA ARG A 156 0.08 3.63 -27.17
C ARG A 156 0.63 4.03 -28.55
N GLY A 157 1.15 3.05 -29.28
CA GLY A 157 1.70 3.26 -30.61
C GLY A 157 3.08 3.91 -30.65
N MET A 158 3.66 4.20 -29.49
CA MET A 158 5.04 4.69 -29.40
C MET A 158 6.05 3.56 -29.59
N THR A 159 7.20 3.88 -30.17
CA THR A 159 8.36 3.00 -30.24
C THR A 159 9.02 2.86 -28.86
N ASP A 160 9.82 1.80 -28.68
CA ASP A 160 10.59 1.60 -27.43
C ASP A 160 11.49 2.81 -27.09
N HIS A 161 12.05 3.48 -28.09
CA HIS A 161 12.87 4.67 -27.88
C HIS A 161 12.04 5.83 -27.31
N GLU A 162 10.86 6.09 -27.87
CA GLU A 162 9.96 7.13 -27.40
C GLU A 162 9.47 6.84 -25.97
N ILE A 163 9.10 5.59 -25.69
CA ILE A 163 8.69 5.17 -24.31
C ILE A 163 9.83 5.39 -23.31
N LYS A 164 11.08 5.06 -23.64
CA LYS A 164 12.24 5.33 -22.80
C LYS A 164 12.41 6.81 -22.51
N ASN A 165 12.20 7.67 -23.50
CA ASN A 165 12.28 9.12 -23.34
C ASN A 165 11.16 9.65 -22.42
N VAL A 166 9.93 9.14 -22.58
CA VAL A 166 8.79 9.46 -21.69
C VAL A 166 9.11 9.04 -20.24
N ILE A 167 9.59 7.81 -20.03
CA ILE A 167 10.00 7.33 -18.71
C ILE A 167 11.03 8.25 -18.08
N ALA A 168 12.07 8.60 -18.81
CA ALA A 168 13.13 9.49 -18.32
C ALA A 168 12.60 10.90 -17.98
N SER A 169 11.66 11.41 -18.77
CA SER A 169 11.00 12.70 -18.50
C SER A 169 10.17 12.65 -17.22
N LEU A 170 9.35 11.61 -17.04
CA LEU A 170 8.50 11.43 -15.86
C LEU A 170 9.34 11.27 -14.57
N TYR A 171 10.50 10.62 -14.65
CA TYR A 171 11.42 10.55 -13.50
C TYR A 171 12.03 11.90 -13.15
N ARG A 172 12.38 12.75 -14.13
CA ARG A 172 12.86 14.12 -13.88
C ARG A 172 11.78 14.99 -13.23
N GLU A 173 10.55 14.92 -13.74
CA GLU A 173 9.40 15.60 -13.17
C GLU A 173 9.17 15.17 -11.72
N LYS A 174 9.18 13.86 -11.47
CA LYS A 174 9.03 13.30 -10.14
C LYS A 174 10.12 13.76 -9.17
N ALA A 175 11.36 13.84 -9.62
CA ALA A 175 12.46 14.35 -8.81
C ALA A 175 12.27 15.82 -8.39
N SER A 176 11.63 16.65 -9.23
CA SER A 176 11.27 18.02 -8.87
C SER A 176 10.20 18.09 -7.79
N TRP A 177 9.17 17.25 -7.84
CA TRP A 177 8.14 17.17 -6.80
C TRP A 177 8.70 16.71 -5.46
N GLN A 178 9.64 15.76 -5.48
CA GLN A 178 10.29 15.26 -4.28
C GLN A 178 11.04 16.36 -3.53
N LYS A 179 11.70 17.27 -4.26
CA LYS A 179 12.39 18.44 -3.69
C LYS A 179 11.41 19.42 -3.03
N ASN A 180 10.22 19.61 -3.62
CA ASN A 180 9.27 20.63 -3.20
C ASN A 180 8.24 20.14 -2.17
N LYS A 181 8.35 18.89 -1.69
CA LYS A 181 7.37 18.23 -0.78
C LYS A 181 5.90 18.28 -1.26
N ALA A 182 5.67 18.46 -2.55
CA ALA A 182 4.35 18.70 -3.16
C ALA A 182 3.55 17.42 -3.43
N CYS A 183 3.93 16.29 -2.81
CA CYS A 183 3.41 14.95 -3.16
C CYS A 183 1.94 14.66 -2.80
N PHE A 184 1.21 15.52 -2.11
CA PHE A 184 -0.14 15.18 -1.60
C PHE A 184 -1.18 16.32 -1.71
N ALA A 185 -1.08 17.18 -2.70
CA ALA A 185 -2.04 18.27 -2.89
C ALA A 185 -3.16 17.97 -3.90
N ALA A 186 -3.22 16.78 -4.47
CA ALA A 186 -4.18 16.48 -5.51
C ALA A 186 -5.46 15.84 -4.96
N THR A 187 -6.58 16.43 -5.30
CA THR A 187 -7.91 15.85 -5.16
C THR A 187 -8.06 14.70 -6.16
N PHE A 188 -8.27 13.48 -5.65
CA PHE A 188 -8.49 12.32 -6.49
C PHE A 188 -9.85 12.36 -7.16
N ASP A 189 -9.86 12.52 -8.46
CA ASP A 189 -11.06 12.33 -9.29
C ASP A 189 -10.97 11.03 -10.12
N ARG A 190 -10.32 9.97 -9.61
CA ARG A 190 -10.16 8.71 -10.34
C ARG A 190 -10.39 7.50 -9.46
N SER A 191 -11.11 6.52 -10.00
CA SER A 191 -11.19 5.18 -9.42
C SER A 191 -9.85 4.46 -9.56
N LEU A 192 -9.42 3.74 -8.51
CA LEU A 192 -8.21 2.91 -8.55
C LEU A 192 -8.21 1.92 -9.71
N SER A 193 -9.37 1.34 -10.06
CA SER A 193 -9.52 0.42 -11.19
C SER A 193 -9.14 1.03 -12.54
N LYS A 194 -9.22 2.35 -12.68
CA LYS A 194 -8.83 3.05 -13.93
C LYS A 194 -7.35 3.36 -14.03
N ILE A 195 -6.61 3.28 -12.94
CA ILE A 195 -5.18 3.63 -12.86
C ILE A 195 -4.28 2.46 -12.47
N GLY A 196 -4.77 1.23 -12.61
CA GLY A 196 -3.98 0.03 -12.39
C GLY A 196 -3.67 -0.25 -10.93
N GLY A 197 -4.66 -0.05 -10.07
CA GLY A 197 -4.60 -0.35 -8.64
C GLY A 197 -5.61 -1.39 -8.25
#